data_e62fe0c81c542cf7172f6630e26c2d38
#
_entry.id   e62fe0c81c542cf7172f6630e26c2d38
#
_cell.length_a   1.000
_cell.length_b   1.000
_cell.length_c   1.000
_cell.angle_alpha   90.00
_cell.angle_beta   90.00
_cell.angle_gamma   90.00
#
_symmetry.space_group_name_H-M   'P 1'
#
loop_
_entity.id
_entity.type
_entity.pdbx_description
1 polymer ?
#
loop_
_entity_poly.entity_id
_entity_poly.type
_entity_poly.pdbx_seq_one_letter_code
_entity_poly.pdbx_strand_id
1 'polypeptide(L)'
;PMICMGMTSLMTGYTSVSNLVAGNSTIKSSLPTLITCFAMLLAMILLPLMNKRYQKKQQKKKEELRQQKYTEYIEEKRQTIKNEMEKQKQALLENNITLDECAKIVLNRKRNLWEREIDQSDFLNLRIGIGNINFNGKVNYPEERFTLEDDNLQELVFSLGRESKELENVPINFSLINHNITAIIGEGAQKNSFIDGLLLQIMTFHSYEDLKIILFTNEKNANRWDYLKVLPHCWNNSKTIRYFATNQDEAKELSLHLEQEFQARKFKDGTRELDNSNYLYHKPYYLIISDNFKAIRELEIIKDVCNQEINIGYSLMIFNNRITNLPNECHSFISIGDKMSGLFENELVSNKQKEFVADYNTEIDMYKCSETLFNIPIEIAKENSNLPTMISFLEMYDVGKVEQLNITNRWKNNDPTKSLQAPIGVDKNRELFKLDLHEKFYGPHGLIAGMTGSGKSEFIITYILSMAINYSPDEVSFILIDYKGGGLAGAFQNKETGMKLPHLAGSITNLDTVEMNRALSSIQSELRRRQRIFNDARDALNESTIDIYKYQRLFREGLVQEPVTHLFIISDEFAELKSQQPEFMDQLISTARIGRSLG
;
A
#
# COMPACT_ATOMS: atom_id res chain seq x y z
N PRO A 1 -34.36 -69.05 -1.07
CA PRO A 1 -35.78 -69.33 -1.31
C PRO A 1 -36.03 -70.09 -2.62
N MET A 2 -35.38 -69.74 -3.75
CA MET A 2 -35.62 -70.35 -5.05
C MET A 2 -35.24 -71.85 -5.07
N ILE A 3 -34.15 -72.26 -4.41
CA ILE A 3 -33.72 -73.67 -4.32
C ILE A 3 -34.77 -74.49 -3.57
N CYS A 4 -35.37 -73.98 -2.47
CA CYS A 4 -36.43 -74.66 -1.75
C CYS A 4 -37.72 -74.80 -2.57
N MET A 5 -38.08 -73.76 -3.35
CA MET A 5 -39.25 -73.84 -4.24
C MET A 5 -39.02 -74.83 -5.37
N GLY A 6 -37.77 -74.98 -5.89
CA GLY A 6 -37.40 -75.98 -6.89
C GLY A 6 -37.46 -77.41 -6.33
N MET A 7 -36.94 -77.63 -5.12
CA MET A 7 -37.05 -78.90 -4.45
C MET A 7 -38.49 -79.35 -4.18
N THR A 8 -39.32 -78.38 -3.70
CA THR A 8 -40.75 -78.67 -3.47
C THR A 8 -41.47 -78.99 -4.79
N SER A 9 -41.17 -78.28 -5.86
CA SER A 9 -41.75 -78.52 -7.19
C SER A 9 -41.32 -79.86 -7.80
N LEU A 10 -40.03 -80.22 -7.65
CA LEU A 10 -39.53 -81.59 -8.04
C LEU A 10 -40.18 -82.66 -7.23
N MET A 11 -40.31 -82.52 -5.93
CA MET A 11 -40.91 -83.46 -5.03
C MET A 11 -42.41 -83.67 -5.31
N THR A 12 -43.12 -82.57 -5.57
CA THR A 12 -44.54 -82.58 -5.95
C THR A 12 -44.73 -83.20 -7.35
N GLY A 13 -43.85 -82.91 -8.27
CA GLY A 13 -43.81 -83.55 -9.59
C GLY A 13 -43.55 -85.07 -9.54
N TYR A 14 -42.56 -85.45 -8.73
CA TYR A 14 -42.24 -86.89 -8.46
C TYR A 14 -43.40 -87.63 -7.83
N THR A 15 -44.04 -87.07 -6.80
CA THR A 15 -45.20 -87.70 -6.16
C THR A 15 -46.40 -87.80 -7.10
N SER A 16 -46.61 -86.82 -7.98
CA SER A 16 -47.66 -86.86 -9.00
C SER A 16 -47.41 -87.93 -10.08
N VAL A 17 -46.14 -88.09 -10.52
CA VAL A 17 -45.77 -89.18 -11.46
C VAL A 17 -45.82 -90.52 -10.78
N SER A 18 -45.37 -90.66 -9.54
CA SER A 18 -45.39 -91.88 -8.75
C SER A 18 -46.83 -92.37 -8.56
N ASN A 19 -47.79 -91.47 -8.20
CA ASN A 19 -49.22 -91.80 -8.05
C ASN A 19 -49.85 -92.16 -9.37
N LEU A 20 -49.39 -91.64 -10.53
CA LEU A 20 -49.84 -92.01 -11.85
C LEU A 20 -49.39 -93.39 -12.27
N VAL A 21 -48.13 -93.80 -11.98
CA VAL A 21 -47.53 -95.12 -12.23
C VAL A 21 -48.14 -96.15 -11.30
N ALA A 22 -48.47 -95.84 -10.06
CA ALA A 22 -49.09 -96.69 -9.07
C ALA A 22 -50.60 -96.90 -9.32
N GLY A 23 -51.19 -96.32 -10.38
CA GLY A 23 -52.62 -96.49 -10.71
C GLY A 23 -53.59 -95.73 -9.77
N ASN A 24 -53.09 -94.93 -8.82
CA ASN A 24 -53.88 -94.20 -7.80
C ASN A 24 -54.49 -92.86 -8.28
N SER A 25 -54.14 -92.41 -9.51
CA SER A 25 -54.67 -91.21 -10.11
C SER A 25 -54.82 -91.30 -11.62
N THR A 26 -55.80 -90.57 -12.21
CA THR A 26 -56.04 -90.57 -13.67
C THR A 26 -55.16 -89.47 -14.32
N ILE A 27 -54.82 -89.65 -15.58
CA ILE A 27 -54.00 -88.66 -16.36
C ILE A 27 -54.65 -87.30 -16.32
N LYS A 28 -56.00 -87.19 -16.40
CA LYS A 28 -56.74 -85.91 -16.37
C LYS A 28 -56.60 -85.15 -15.03
N SER A 29 -56.48 -85.84 -13.88
CA SER A 29 -56.32 -85.20 -12.61
C SER A 29 -54.89 -84.83 -12.23
N SER A 30 -53.87 -85.50 -12.82
CA SER A 30 -52.44 -85.23 -12.57
C SER A 30 -51.81 -84.24 -13.57
N LEU A 31 -52.43 -84.03 -14.74
CA LEU A 31 -51.94 -83.13 -15.77
C LEU A 31 -51.75 -81.64 -15.36
N PRO A 32 -52.71 -81.00 -14.63
CA PRO A 32 -52.53 -79.64 -14.16
C PRO A 32 -51.33 -79.47 -13.22
N THR A 33 -51.15 -80.42 -12.32
CA THR A 33 -50.04 -80.42 -11.35
C THR A 33 -48.66 -80.61 -12.04
N LEU A 34 -48.58 -81.42 -13.02
CA LEU A 34 -47.34 -81.62 -13.82
C LEU A 34 -47.01 -80.42 -14.65
N ILE A 35 -48.01 -79.77 -15.25
CA ILE A 35 -47.82 -78.50 -15.99
C ILE A 35 -47.36 -77.38 -15.07
N THR A 36 -47.94 -77.26 -13.87
CA THR A 36 -47.51 -76.23 -12.88
C THR A 36 -46.09 -76.49 -12.38
N CYS A 37 -45.72 -77.74 -12.11
CA CYS A 37 -44.37 -78.11 -11.74
C CYS A 37 -43.36 -77.83 -12.87
N PHE A 38 -43.70 -78.14 -14.08
CA PHE A 38 -42.86 -77.84 -15.25
C PHE A 38 -42.71 -76.33 -15.46
N ALA A 39 -43.82 -75.59 -15.36
CA ALA A 39 -43.81 -74.12 -15.47
C ALA A 39 -42.94 -73.48 -14.37
N MET A 40 -43.03 -73.99 -13.09
CA MET A 40 -42.18 -73.49 -12.01
C MET A 40 -40.70 -73.80 -12.23
N LEU A 41 -40.36 -74.97 -12.72
CA LEU A 41 -38.98 -75.36 -13.04
C LEU A 41 -38.43 -74.51 -14.21
N LEU A 42 -39.25 -74.27 -15.22
CA LEU A 42 -38.89 -73.42 -16.34
C LEU A 42 -38.70 -71.97 -15.90
N ALA A 43 -39.58 -71.44 -15.07
CA ALA A 43 -39.47 -70.13 -14.50
C ALA A 43 -38.20 -69.97 -13.63
N MET A 44 -37.84 -71.02 -12.86
CA MET A 44 -36.64 -71.01 -12.03
C MET A 44 -35.33 -70.87 -12.84
N ILE A 45 -35.32 -71.38 -14.07
CA ILE A 45 -34.16 -71.25 -14.98
C ILE A 45 -34.23 -69.92 -15.75
N LEU A 46 -35.40 -69.55 -16.26
CA LEU A 46 -35.56 -68.38 -17.14
C LEU A 46 -35.47 -67.04 -16.37
N LEU A 47 -36.07 -66.94 -15.16
CA LEU A 47 -36.06 -65.71 -14.40
C LEU A 47 -34.66 -65.23 -13.98
N PRO A 48 -33.75 -66.10 -13.47
CA PRO A 48 -32.38 -65.68 -13.18
C PRO A 48 -31.61 -65.25 -14.42
N LEU A 49 -31.81 -65.96 -15.57
CA LEU A 49 -31.19 -65.61 -16.82
C LEU A 49 -31.68 -64.24 -17.35
N MET A 50 -32.99 -64.00 -17.27
CA MET A 50 -33.56 -62.69 -17.62
C MET A 50 -33.09 -61.60 -16.67
N ASN A 51 -33.10 -61.82 -15.36
CA ASN A 51 -32.59 -60.88 -14.37
C ASN A 51 -31.09 -60.58 -14.57
N LYS A 52 -30.28 -61.61 -14.87
CA LYS A 52 -28.85 -61.40 -15.15
C LYS A 52 -28.63 -60.58 -16.43
N ARG A 53 -29.44 -60.80 -17.49
CA ARG A 53 -29.42 -59.99 -18.70
C ARG A 53 -29.89 -58.57 -18.44
N TYR A 54 -30.96 -58.39 -17.66
CA TYR A 54 -31.48 -57.09 -17.29
C TYR A 54 -30.48 -56.29 -16.44
N GLN A 55 -29.87 -56.94 -15.42
CA GLN A 55 -28.85 -56.36 -14.58
C GLN A 55 -27.62 -55.94 -15.40
N LYS A 56 -27.12 -56.83 -16.32
CA LYS A 56 -26.04 -56.44 -17.22
C LYS A 56 -26.37 -55.26 -18.11
N LYS A 57 -27.61 -55.18 -18.62
CA LYS A 57 -28.04 -54.04 -19.43
C LYS A 57 -28.14 -52.74 -18.60
N GLN A 58 -28.62 -52.85 -17.36
CA GLN A 58 -28.67 -51.73 -16.42
C GLN A 58 -27.27 -51.26 -16.01
N GLN A 59 -26.35 -52.19 -15.71
CA GLN A 59 -24.95 -51.89 -15.39
C GLN A 59 -24.25 -51.18 -16.57
N LYS A 60 -24.47 -51.70 -17.77
CA LYS A 60 -23.89 -51.09 -18.98
C LYS A 60 -24.39 -49.66 -19.21
N LYS A 61 -25.71 -49.41 -19.05
CA LYS A 61 -26.27 -48.08 -19.14
C LYS A 61 -25.75 -47.13 -18.07
N LYS A 62 -25.59 -47.62 -16.83
CA LYS A 62 -25.01 -46.82 -15.73
C LYS A 62 -23.56 -46.48 -16.01
N GLU A 63 -22.78 -47.41 -16.56
CA GLU A 63 -21.39 -47.19 -16.90
C GLU A 63 -21.25 -46.21 -18.08
N GLU A 64 -22.05 -46.34 -19.11
CA GLU A 64 -22.09 -45.40 -20.24
C GLU A 64 -22.45 -43.96 -19.74
N LEU A 65 -23.43 -43.86 -18.85
CA LEU A 65 -23.80 -42.56 -18.26
C LEU A 65 -22.69 -41.99 -17.34
N ARG A 66 -22.03 -42.87 -16.57
CA ARG A 66 -20.86 -42.50 -15.74
C ARG A 66 -19.74 -41.95 -16.60
N GLN A 67 -19.39 -42.67 -17.66
CA GLN A 67 -18.34 -42.28 -18.60
C GLN A 67 -18.66 -40.93 -19.26
N GLN A 68 -19.89 -40.79 -19.74
CA GLN A 68 -20.33 -39.51 -20.36
C GLN A 68 -20.22 -38.33 -19.39
N LYS A 69 -20.84 -38.43 -18.21
CA LYS A 69 -20.82 -37.35 -17.22
C LYS A 69 -19.42 -37.01 -16.71
N TYR A 70 -18.58 -38.03 -16.57
CA TYR A 70 -17.22 -37.82 -16.11
C TYR A 70 -16.34 -37.18 -17.18
N THR A 71 -16.52 -37.57 -18.44
CA THR A 71 -15.85 -36.93 -19.58
C THR A 71 -16.30 -35.46 -19.74
N GLU A 72 -17.60 -35.16 -19.62
CA GLU A 72 -18.13 -33.82 -19.62
C GLU A 72 -17.52 -32.98 -18.48
N TYR A 73 -17.42 -33.53 -17.27
CA TYR A 73 -16.79 -32.88 -16.13
C TYR A 73 -15.29 -32.57 -16.35
N ILE A 74 -14.53 -33.52 -16.90
CA ILE A 74 -13.10 -33.32 -17.20
C ILE A 74 -12.93 -32.23 -18.27
N GLU A 75 -13.81 -32.21 -19.30
CA GLU A 75 -13.75 -31.18 -20.34
C GLU A 75 -14.11 -29.80 -19.79
N GLU A 76 -15.08 -29.71 -18.89
CA GLU A 76 -15.40 -28.48 -18.17
C GLU A 76 -14.20 -27.97 -17.36
N LYS A 77 -13.49 -28.88 -16.67
CA LYS A 77 -12.27 -28.53 -15.92
C LYS A 77 -11.11 -28.11 -16.83
N ARG A 78 -10.93 -28.79 -17.98
CA ARG A 78 -9.96 -28.38 -19.00
C ARG A 78 -10.26 -26.97 -19.51
N GLN A 79 -11.50 -26.66 -19.79
CA GLN A 79 -11.90 -25.33 -20.23
C GLN A 79 -11.70 -24.26 -19.14
N THR A 80 -11.96 -24.62 -17.89
CA THR A 80 -11.68 -23.73 -16.75
C THR A 80 -10.20 -23.39 -16.66
N ILE A 81 -9.31 -24.39 -16.76
CA ILE A 81 -7.85 -24.19 -16.76
C ILE A 81 -7.43 -23.28 -17.93
N LYS A 82 -7.93 -23.52 -19.13
CA LYS A 82 -7.64 -22.69 -20.30
C LYS A 82 -8.08 -21.23 -20.10
N ASN A 83 -9.26 -21.02 -19.53
CA ASN A 83 -9.75 -19.68 -19.24
C ASN A 83 -8.88 -18.95 -18.21
N GLU A 84 -8.43 -19.64 -17.16
CA GLU A 84 -7.53 -19.04 -16.17
C GLU A 84 -6.13 -18.77 -16.75
N MET A 85 -5.63 -19.64 -17.63
CA MET A 85 -4.39 -19.41 -18.38
C MET A 85 -4.50 -18.16 -19.26
N GLU A 86 -5.62 -17.98 -19.97
CA GLU A 86 -5.85 -16.80 -20.80
C GLU A 86 -5.96 -15.51 -19.98
N LYS A 87 -6.64 -15.56 -18.84
CA LYS A 87 -6.69 -14.42 -17.89
C LYS A 87 -5.30 -14.04 -17.39
N GLN A 88 -4.47 -15.04 -17.01
CA GLN A 88 -3.10 -14.77 -16.58
C GLN A 88 -2.28 -14.16 -17.71
N LYS A 89 -2.42 -14.66 -18.94
CA LYS A 89 -1.75 -14.11 -20.13
C LYS A 89 -2.13 -12.64 -20.35
N GLN A 90 -3.42 -12.31 -20.29
CA GLN A 90 -3.89 -10.93 -20.44
C GLN A 90 -3.33 -10.02 -19.34
N ALA A 91 -3.37 -10.46 -18.09
CA ALA A 91 -2.81 -9.69 -16.98
C ALA A 91 -1.30 -9.43 -17.15
N LEU A 92 -0.54 -10.42 -17.65
CA LEU A 92 0.89 -10.24 -17.93
C LEU A 92 1.14 -9.23 -19.04
N LEU A 93 0.34 -9.25 -20.12
CA LEU A 93 0.43 -8.31 -21.23
C LEU A 93 0.06 -6.87 -20.81
N GLU A 94 -0.96 -6.70 -19.98
CA GLU A 94 -1.40 -5.41 -19.46
C GLU A 94 -0.39 -4.80 -18.49
N ASN A 95 0.19 -5.60 -17.60
CA ASN A 95 1.14 -5.13 -16.60
C ASN A 95 2.56 -4.89 -17.16
N ASN A 96 2.89 -5.50 -18.32
CA ASN A 96 4.22 -5.42 -18.91
C ASN A 96 4.11 -4.90 -20.36
N ILE A 97 3.95 -3.60 -20.47
CA ILE A 97 3.76 -2.90 -21.73
C ILE A 97 5.01 -2.91 -22.63
N THR A 98 4.82 -2.62 -23.89
CA THR A 98 5.91 -2.56 -24.90
C THR A 98 6.77 -1.30 -24.76
N LEU A 99 7.97 -1.32 -25.36
CA LEU A 99 8.86 -0.14 -25.38
C LEU A 99 8.21 1.07 -26.06
N ASP A 100 7.42 0.86 -27.12
CA ASP A 100 6.68 1.93 -27.80
C ASP A 100 5.65 2.60 -26.90
N GLU A 101 5.00 1.81 -26.03
CA GLU A 101 4.06 2.34 -25.04
C GLU A 101 4.79 3.10 -23.95
N CYS A 102 5.95 2.62 -23.48
CA CYS A 102 6.81 3.36 -22.56
C CYS A 102 7.21 4.73 -23.15
N ALA A 103 7.66 4.77 -24.39
CA ALA A 103 8.00 6.03 -25.07
C ALA A 103 6.80 6.98 -25.16
N LYS A 104 5.60 6.46 -25.49
CA LYS A 104 4.37 7.27 -25.53
C LYS A 104 3.97 7.82 -24.15
N ILE A 105 4.22 7.07 -23.07
CA ILE A 105 3.99 7.54 -21.71
C ILE A 105 4.90 8.73 -21.40
N VAL A 106 6.19 8.60 -21.66
CA VAL A 106 7.17 9.66 -21.41
C VAL A 106 6.89 10.90 -22.26
N LEU A 107 6.80 10.74 -23.58
CA LEU A 107 6.68 11.88 -24.51
C LEU A 107 5.35 12.63 -24.35
N ASN A 108 4.27 11.93 -24.01
CA ASN A 108 2.95 12.52 -23.81
C ASN A 108 2.64 12.81 -22.34
N ARG A 109 3.56 12.56 -21.40
CA ARG A 109 3.41 12.80 -19.96
C ARG A 109 2.11 12.21 -19.43
N LYS A 110 1.86 10.92 -19.70
CA LYS A 110 0.64 10.23 -19.27
C LYS A 110 0.62 10.04 -17.75
N ARG A 111 -0.58 9.81 -17.19
CA ARG A 111 -0.79 9.65 -15.73
C ARG A 111 -0.03 8.48 -15.10
N ASN A 112 0.27 7.45 -15.86
CA ASN A 112 1.03 6.27 -15.43
C ASN A 112 2.57 6.44 -15.60
N LEU A 113 3.05 7.67 -15.82
CA LEU A 113 4.46 7.99 -15.71
C LEU A 113 4.87 7.91 -14.22
N TRP A 114 5.95 7.15 -13.94
CA TRP A 114 6.49 6.95 -12.59
C TRP A 114 5.49 6.29 -11.62
N GLU A 115 4.74 5.32 -12.11
CA GLU A 115 3.70 4.63 -11.32
C GLU A 115 4.23 3.60 -10.34
N ARG A 116 5.50 3.14 -10.47
CA ARG A 116 6.08 2.10 -9.61
C ARG A 116 6.96 2.72 -8.54
N GLU A 117 6.47 2.70 -7.31
CA GLU A 117 7.16 3.20 -6.14
C GLU A 117 8.04 2.13 -5.48
N ILE A 118 9.01 2.53 -4.67
CA ILE A 118 10.03 1.66 -4.07
C ILE A 118 9.45 0.58 -3.14
N ASP A 119 8.28 0.79 -2.56
CA ASP A 119 7.59 -0.14 -1.66
C ASP A 119 6.69 -1.15 -2.39
N GLN A 120 6.57 -1.05 -3.70
CA GLN A 120 5.74 -1.94 -4.52
C GLN A 120 6.53 -3.16 -4.98
N SER A 121 5.85 -4.30 -5.09
CA SER A 121 6.46 -5.59 -5.48
C SER A 121 6.97 -5.64 -6.92
N ASP A 122 6.55 -4.71 -7.78
CA ASP A 122 6.98 -4.58 -9.18
C ASP A 122 8.06 -3.51 -9.40
N PHE A 123 8.56 -2.90 -8.32
CA PHE A 123 9.69 -1.98 -8.39
C PHE A 123 10.92 -2.68 -8.99
N LEU A 124 11.52 -2.05 -10.01
CA LEU A 124 12.64 -2.60 -10.80
C LEU A 124 12.41 -4.01 -11.37
N ASN A 125 11.14 -4.37 -11.61
CA ASN A 125 10.78 -5.56 -12.35
C ASN A 125 10.59 -5.20 -13.83
N LEU A 126 11.55 -5.59 -14.67
CA LEU A 126 11.67 -5.13 -16.06
C LEU A 126 11.26 -6.25 -17.02
N ARG A 127 10.53 -5.90 -18.06
CA ARG A 127 10.27 -6.77 -19.19
C ARG A 127 11.52 -6.88 -20.06
N ILE A 128 12.00 -8.10 -20.29
CA ILE A 128 13.20 -8.36 -21.10
C ILE A 128 12.87 -8.84 -22.51
N GLY A 129 11.66 -9.32 -22.74
CA GLY A 129 11.22 -9.82 -24.04
C GLY A 129 9.98 -10.69 -23.96
N ILE A 130 9.78 -11.52 -24.96
CA ILE A 130 8.63 -12.44 -25.07
C ILE A 130 9.14 -13.87 -25.08
N GLY A 131 8.49 -14.75 -24.34
CA GLY A 131 8.82 -16.16 -24.26
C GLY A 131 7.68 -17.00 -23.70
N ASN A 132 8.04 -18.18 -23.21
CA ASN A 132 7.08 -19.10 -22.62
C ASN A 132 7.35 -19.21 -21.11
N ILE A 133 6.30 -19.23 -20.31
CA ILE A 133 6.37 -19.45 -18.87
C ILE A 133 5.35 -20.47 -18.42
N ASN A 134 5.64 -21.15 -17.32
CA ASN A 134 4.67 -22.06 -16.72
C ASN A 134 3.48 -21.28 -16.13
N PHE A 135 2.29 -21.84 -16.27
CA PHE A 135 1.09 -21.35 -15.60
C PHE A 135 1.29 -21.40 -14.08
N ASN A 136 0.98 -20.29 -13.40
CA ASN A 136 1.22 -20.15 -11.95
C ASN A 136 0.08 -20.74 -11.08
N GLY A 137 -0.99 -21.26 -11.70
CA GLY A 137 -2.11 -21.87 -11.00
C GLY A 137 -1.79 -23.28 -10.52
N LYS A 138 -2.15 -23.61 -9.28
CA LYS A 138 -2.05 -24.99 -8.76
C LYS A 138 -3.24 -25.82 -9.21
N VAL A 139 -2.99 -26.86 -10.00
CA VAL A 139 -3.99 -27.86 -10.37
C VAL A 139 -3.81 -29.07 -9.45
N ASN A 140 -4.73 -29.24 -8.51
CA ASN A 140 -4.72 -30.39 -7.61
C ASN A 140 -5.48 -31.55 -8.25
N TYR A 141 -4.85 -32.68 -8.40
CA TYR A 141 -5.46 -33.92 -8.84
C TYR A 141 -4.99 -35.08 -7.95
N PRO A 142 -5.77 -36.22 -7.87
CA PRO A 142 -5.42 -37.35 -7.02
C PRO A 142 -4.06 -37.95 -7.41
N GLU A 143 -3.34 -38.47 -6.43
CA GLU A 143 -2.13 -39.25 -6.71
C GLU A 143 -2.46 -40.56 -7.41
N GLU A 144 -1.60 -41.00 -8.31
CA GLU A 144 -1.71 -42.32 -8.97
C GLU A 144 -1.57 -43.42 -7.91
N ARG A 145 -2.64 -44.19 -7.74
CA ARG A 145 -2.61 -45.38 -6.89
C ARG A 145 -2.60 -46.63 -7.78
N PHE A 146 -1.79 -47.61 -7.40
CA PHE A 146 -1.81 -48.91 -8.05
C PHE A 146 -3.21 -49.52 -7.93
N THR A 147 -3.87 -49.75 -9.06
CA THR A 147 -5.17 -50.45 -9.14
C THR A 147 -5.04 -51.64 -10.08
N LEU A 148 -5.71 -52.74 -9.73
CA LEU A 148 -5.73 -53.97 -10.55
C LEU A 148 -6.73 -53.87 -11.73
N GLU A 149 -7.58 -52.82 -11.73
CA GLU A 149 -8.57 -52.59 -12.79
C GLU A 149 -8.19 -51.31 -13.54
N ASP A 150 -8.06 -51.44 -14.88
CA ASP A 150 -7.86 -50.28 -15.75
C ASP A 150 -9.14 -49.46 -15.82
N ASP A 151 -9.15 -48.27 -15.20
CA ASP A 151 -10.23 -47.29 -15.33
C ASP A 151 -9.80 -46.18 -16.29
N ASN A 152 -10.28 -46.22 -17.54
CA ASN A 152 -10.02 -45.22 -18.57
C ASN A 152 -10.36 -43.79 -18.14
N LEU A 153 -11.28 -43.62 -17.19
CA LEU A 153 -11.65 -42.30 -16.66
C LEU A 153 -10.59 -41.72 -15.72
N GLN A 154 -9.90 -42.58 -14.98
CA GLN A 154 -8.80 -42.21 -14.11
C GLN A 154 -7.59 -41.72 -14.94
N GLU A 155 -7.30 -42.39 -16.06
CA GLU A 155 -6.26 -41.94 -16.99
C GLU A 155 -6.55 -40.57 -17.60
N LEU A 156 -7.83 -40.20 -17.85
CA LEU A 156 -8.21 -38.86 -18.30
C LEU A 156 -7.87 -37.78 -17.28
N VAL A 157 -8.02 -38.05 -15.98
CA VAL A 157 -7.63 -37.12 -14.92
C VAL A 157 -6.12 -36.94 -14.87
N PHE A 158 -5.38 -38.03 -14.92
CA PHE A 158 -3.92 -37.99 -14.89
C PHE A 158 -3.34 -37.34 -16.14
N SER A 159 -3.91 -37.62 -17.33
CA SER A 159 -3.49 -36.96 -18.56
C SER A 159 -3.69 -35.44 -18.48
N LEU A 160 -4.84 -34.95 -17.97
CA LEU A 160 -5.08 -33.53 -17.74
C LEU A 160 -4.11 -32.94 -16.69
N GLY A 161 -3.77 -33.70 -15.64
CA GLY A 161 -2.77 -33.30 -14.64
C GLY A 161 -1.36 -33.17 -15.22
N ARG A 162 -0.95 -34.09 -16.08
CA ARG A 162 0.38 -34.14 -16.71
C ARG A 162 0.54 -33.25 -17.93
N GLU A 163 -0.56 -32.76 -18.54
CA GLU A 163 -0.51 -31.79 -19.65
C GLU A 163 0.36 -30.61 -19.27
N SER A 164 1.30 -30.21 -20.13
CA SER A 164 2.08 -28.99 -19.94
C SER A 164 1.15 -27.76 -19.93
N LYS A 165 1.28 -26.95 -18.90
CA LYS A 165 0.50 -25.74 -18.73
C LYS A 165 1.41 -24.53 -18.93
N GLU A 166 1.91 -24.37 -20.15
CA GLU A 166 2.75 -23.24 -20.54
C GLU A 166 1.91 -22.14 -21.18
N LEU A 167 2.20 -20.90 -20.77
CA LEU A 167 1.71 -19.69 -21.41
C LEU A 167 2.70 -19.31 -22.51
N GLU A 168 2.25 -19.35 -23.74
CA GLU A 168 3.08 -19.02 -24.90
C GLU A 168 2.98 -17.54 -25.27
N ASN A 169 4.10 -16.98 -25.75
CA ASN A 169 4.18 -15.60 -26.21
C ASN A 169 3.73 -14.58 -25.16
N VAL A 170 4.27 -14.70 -23.97
CA VAL A 170 4.01 -13.78 -22.84
C VAL A 170 5.27 -12.99 -22.48
N PRO A 171 5.14 -11.80 -21.88
CA PRO A 171 6.26 -11.04 -21.38
C PRO A 171 7.07 -11.83 -20.35
N ILE A 172 8.38 -11.86 -20.53
CA ILE A 172 9.33 -12.38 -19.56
C ILE A 172 9.89 -11.21 -18.78
N ASN A 173 9.77 -11.28 -17.45
CA ASN A 173 10.23 -10.25 -16.55
C ASN A 173 11.48 -10.68 -15.80
N PHE A 174 12.26 -9.67 -15.41
CA PHE A 174 13.46 -9.84 -14.62
C PHE A 174 13.53 -8.76 -13.53
N SER A 175 13.67 -9.18 -12.27
CA SER A 175 13.72 -8.28 -11.10
C SER A 175 15.16 -7.94 -10.74
N LEU A 176 15.54 -6.68 -10.81
CA LEU A 176 16.84 -6.20 -10.35
C LEU A 176 16.96 -6.13 -8.82
N ILE A 177 15.85 -6.22 -8.11
CA ILE A 177 15.84 -6.33 -6.64
C ILE A 177 16.29 -7.71 -6.20
N ASN A 178 15.68 -8.74 -6.81
CA ASN A 178 15.99 -10.16 -6.50
C ASN A 178 17.37 -10.57 -7.01
N HIS A 179 17.85 -9.91 -8.06
CA HIS A 179 19.12 -10.15 -8.72
C HIS A 179 19.96 -8.87 -8.74
N ASN A 180 20.36 -8.44 -7.55
CA ASN A 180 21.02 -7.15 -7.33
C ASN A 180 22.36 -6.98 -8.07
N ILE A 181 23.02 -8.09 -8.48
CA ILE A 181 24.21 -8.09 -9.32
C ILE A 181 23.90 -8.87 -10.58
N THR A 182 23.77 -8.17 -11.69
CA THR A 182 23.35 -8.73 -12.99
C THR A 182 24.27 -8.30 -14.09
N ALA A 183 24.55 -9.20 -15.04
CA ALA A 183 25.30 -8.89 -16.25
C ALA A 183 24.43 -9.03 -17.51
N ILE A 184 24.61 -8.10 -18.47
CA ILE A 184 24.06 -8.21 -19.82
C ILE A 184 25.22 -8.50 -20.76
N ILE A 185 25.15 -9.64 -21.43
CA ILE A 185 26.21 -10.18 -22.27
C ILE A 185 25.74 -10.23 -23.72
N GLY A 186 26.56 -9.75 -24.62
CA GLY A 186 26.27 -9.76 -26.06
C GLY A 186 27.20 -8.83 -26.82
N GLU A 187 27.08 -8.80 -28.12
CA GLU A 187 27.94 -7.98 -29.00
C GLU A 187 27.12 -7.02 -29.86
N GLY A 188 27.73 -5.93 -30.25
CA GLY A 188 27.22 -5.02 -31.27
C GLY A 188 25.98 -4.19 -30.91
N ALA A 189 25.23 -3.83 -31.93
CA ALA A 189 24.10 -2.92 -31.86
C ALA A 189 22.88 -3.53 -31.10
N GLN A 190 22.69 -4.83 -31.20
CA GLN A 190 21.55 -5.51 -30.55
C GLN A 190 21.63 -5.42 -29.02
N LYS A 191 22.81 -5.71 -28.44
CA LYS A 191 23.01 -5.51 -26.99
C LYS A 191 22.72 -4.08 -26.58
N ASN A 192 23.22 -3.11 -27.34
CA ASN A 192 23.03 -1.71 -27.07
C ASN A 192 21.55 -1.31 -27.12
N SER A 193 20.84 -1.75 -28.14
CA SER A 193 19.40 -1.53 -28.31
C SER A 193 18.58 -2.16 -27.17
N PHE A 194 18.97 -3.34 -26.72
CA PHE A 194 18.34 -4.00 -25.57
C PHE A 194 18.53 -3.20 -24.27
N ILE A 195 19.78 -2.73 -24.01
CA ILE A 195 20.07 -1.90 -22.82
C ILE A 195 19.28 -0.61 -22.84
N ASP A 196 19.19 0.06 -24.00
CA ASP A 196 18.40 1.29 -24.15
C ASP A 196 16.90 1.02 -23.87
N GLY A 197 16.39 -0.15 -24.29
CA GLY A 197 15.03 -0.59 -23.96
C GLY A 197 14.78 -0.80 -22.45
N LEU A 198 15.75 -1.38 -21.73
CA LEU A 198 15.66 -1.51 -20.27
C LEU A 198 15.71 -0.16 -19.57
N LEU A 199 16.62 0.72 -19.98
CA LEU A 199 16.74 2.08 -19.40
C LEU A 199 15.50 2.92 -19.69
N LEU A 200 14.87 2.75 -20.86
CA LEU A 200 13.59 3.40 -21.17
C LEU A 200 12.49 2.96 -20.20
N GLN A 201 12.37 1.67 -19.91
CA GLN A 201 11.42 1.18 -18.93
C GLN A 201 11.71 1.75 -17.53
N ILE A 202 12.97 1.72 -17.11
CA ILE A 202 13.41 2.26 -15.82
C ILE A 202 13.00 3.72 -15.68
N MET A 203 13.33 4.58 -16.64
CA MET A 203 12.99 6.00 -16.58
C MET A 203 11.49 6.30 -16.75
N THR A 204 10.71 5.35 -17.31
CA THR A 204 9.27 5.48 -17.48
C THR A 204 8.51 5.15 -16.20
N PHE A 205 8.91 4.07 -15.53
CA PHE A 205 8.13 3.55 -14.40
C PHE A 205 8.57 4.08 -13.03
N HIS A 206 9.83 4.53 -12.89
CA HIS A 206 10.38 4.96 -11.61
C HIS A 206 10.72 6.44 -11.62
N SER A 207 10.38 7.13 -10.54
CA SER A 207 10.70 8.53 -10.39
C SER A 207 12.19 8.74 -10.06
N TYR A 208 12.72 9.92 -10.37
CA TYR A 208 14.09 10.26 -10.00
C TYR A 208 14.26 10.53 -8.48
N GLU A 209 13.18 10.54 -7.72
CA GLU A 209 13.21 10.58 -6.26
C GLU A 209 13.34 9.18 -5.67
N ASP A 210 12.72 8.18 -6.31
CA ASP A 210 12.78 6.78 -5.87
C ASP A 210 14.04 6.08 -6.36
N LEU A 211 14.55 6.46 -7.53
CA LEU A 211 15.65 5.77 -8.20
C LEU A 211 16.70 6.74 -8.75
N LYS A 212 17.96 6.49 -8.44
CA LYS A 212 19.12 7.15 -9.05
C LYS A 212 19.90 6.16 -9.91
N ILE A 213 20.37 6.63 -11.04
CA ILE A 213 21.19 5.85 -11.98
C ILE A 213 22.61 6.40 -11.97
N ILE A 214 23.57 5.55 -11.67
CA ILE A 214 25.00 5.88 -11.61
C ILE A 214 25.71 5.19 -12.77
N LEU A 215 26.32 5.95 -13.67
CA LEU A 215 27.08 5.39 -14.77
C LEU A 215 28.58 5.51 -14.56
N PHE A 216 29.26 4.37 -14.66
CA PHE A 216 30.71 4.28 -14.81
C PHE A 216 31.04 3.79 -16.24
N THR A 217 31.64 4.64 -17.04
CA THR A 217 32.03 4.34 -18.43
C THR A 217 33.46 4.78 -18.70
N ASN A 218 33.85 4.85 -19.94
CA ASN A 218 35.13 5.39 -20.38
C ASN A 218 34.93 6.51 -21.43
N GLU A 219 35.94 7.32 -21.67
CA GLU A 219 35.87 8.45 -22.61
C GLU A 219 35.46 8.03 -24.03
N LYS A 220 35.84 6.81 -24.46
CA LYS A 220 35.51 6.30 -25.79
C LYS A 220 34.02 6.01 -25.97
N ASN A 221 33.38 5.58 -24.89
CA ASN A 221 31.97 5.19 -24.89
C ASN A 221 31.05 6.31 -24.36
N ALA A 222 31.61 7.40 -23.85
CA ALA A 222 30.86 8.49 -23.20
C ALA A 222 29.74 9.06 -24.07
N ASN A 223 30.01 9.24 -25.38
CA ASN A 223 29.03 9.79 -26.32
C ASN A 223 27.77 8.91 -26.49
N ARG A 224 27.89 7.60 -26.31
CA ARG A 224 26.75 6.70 -26.35
C ARG A 224 25.71 7.03 -25.25
N TRP A 225 26.20 7.51 -24.13
CA TRP A 225 25.42 7.73 -22.91
C TRP A 225 25.00 9.19 -22.73
N ASP A 226 25.11 10.03 -23.76
CA ASP A 226 24.84 11.47 -23.67
C ASP A 226 23.42 11.76 -23.17
N TYR A 227 22.44 10.93 -23.49
CA TYR A 227 21.08 11.08 -23.01
C TYR A 227 20.96 10.92 -21.49
N LEU A 228 21.83 10.14 -20.82
CA LEU A 228 21.87 10.02 -19.37
C LEU A 228 22.39 11.29 -18.68
N LYS A 229 23.21 12.09 -19.36
CA LYS A 229 23.70 13.38 -18.82
C LYS A 229 22.57 14.37 -18.58
N VAL A 230 21.48 14.26 -19.34
CA VAL A 230 20.29 15.10 -19.25
C VAL A 230 19.26 14.48 -18.31
N LEU A 231 19.26 13.15 -18.14
CA LEU A 231 18.26 12.43 -17.34
C LEU A 231 18.30 12.85 -15.86
N PRO A 232 17.18 13.23 -15.23
CA PRO A 232 17.16 13.68 -13.84
C PRO A 232 17.56 12.59 -12.84
N HIS A 233 17.41 11.32 -13.18
CA HIS A 233 17.87 10.17 -12.39
C HIS A 233 19.40 10.12 -12.21
N CYS A 234 20.16 10.75 -13.09
CA CYS A 234 21.62 10.80 -13.04
C CYS A 234 22.16 12.02 -12.28
N TRP A 235 21.32 12.64 -11.45
CA TRP A 235 21.68 13.79 -10.62
C TRP A 235 21.23 13.57 -9.18
N ASN A 236 22.00 14.12 -8.22
CA ASN A 236 21.51 14.25 -6.86
C ASN A 236 20.33 15.26 -6.79
N ASN A 237 19.59 15.29 -5.66
CA ASN A 237 18.40 16.12 -5.53
C ASN A 237 18.70 17.63 -5.63
N SER A 238 19.89 18.06 -5.18
CA SER A 238 20.35 19.46 -5.29
C SER A 238 20.90 19.81 -6.67
N LYS A 239 21.01 18.85 -7.60
CA LYS A 239 21.60 19.00 -8.94
C LYS A 239 23.06 19.51 -8.94
N THR A 240 23.79 19.24 -7.85
CA THR A 240 25.21 19.61 -7.69
C THR A 240 26.16 18.50 -8.09
N ILE A 241 25.74 17.24 -7.98
CA ILE A 241 26.53 16.05 -8.32
C ILE A 241 25.83 15.32 -9.47
N ARG A 242 26.58 15.10 -10.56
CA ARG A 242 26.14 14.25 -11.65
C ARG A 242 26.68 12.85 -11.45
N TYR A 243 25.81 11.86 -11.47
CA TYR A 243 26.16 10.44 -11.31
C TYR A 243 26.68 9.82 -12.63
N PHE A 244 27.74 10.41 -13.17
CA PHE A 244 28.29 10.07 -14.47
C PHE A 244 29.82 10.23 -14.43
N ALA A 245 30.57 9.13 -14.54
CA ALA A 245 32.01 9.12 -14.50
C ALA A 245 32.60 8.49 -15.78
N THR A 246 33.56 9.17 -16.42
CA THR A 246 34.20 8.77 -17.69
C THR A 246 35.68 8.41 -17.54
N ASN A 247 36.28 8.81 -16.42
CA ASN A 247 37.67 8.56 -16.11
C ASN A 247 37.84 8.10 -14.67
N GLN A 248 39.07 7.71 -14.30
CA GLN A 248 39.31 7.13 -12.96
C GLN A 248 39.19 8.14 -11.81
N ASP A 249 39.49 9.41 -12.06
CA ASP A 249 39.42 10.42 -10.99
C ASP A 249 37.96 10.75 -10.68
N GLU A 250 37.11 10.96 -11.70
CA GLU A 250 35.67 11.10 -11.54
C GLU A 250 35.04 9.86 -10.88
N ALA A 251 35.50 8.65 -11.26
CA ALA A 251 34.98 7.41 -10.67
C ALA A 251 35.34 7.29 -9.19
N LYS A 252 36.53 7.71 -8.76
CA LYS A 252 36.92 7.73 -7.35
C LYS A 252 36.12 8.74 -6.53
N GLU A 253 35.95 9.96 -7.06
CA GLU A 253 35.18 11.02 -6.41
C GLU A 253 33.72 10.56 -6.21
N LEU A 254 33.12 9.98 -7.25
CA LEU A 254 31.76 9.46 -7.20
C LEU A 254 31.65 8.26 -6.24
N SER A 255 32.66 7.36 -6.21
CA SER A 255 32.72 6.23 -5.27
C SER A 255 32.71 6.73 -3.82
N LEU A 256 33.56 7.71 -3.48
CA LEU A 256 33.59 8.27 -2.12
C LEU A 256 32.24 8.85 -1.67
N HIS A 257 31.55 9.52 -2.56
CA HIS A 257 30.21 10.04 -2.25
C HIS A 257 29.20 8.91 -1.99
N LEU A 258 29.18 7.87 -2.80
CA LEU A 258 28.29 6.72 -2.65
C LEU A 258 28.64 5.86 -1.45
N GLU A 259 29.92 5.72 -1.10
CA GLU A 259 30.40 5.00 0.09
C GLU A 259 29.89 5.63 1.39
N GLN A 260 29.92 6.96 1.48
CA GLN A 260 29.37 7.67 2.63
C GLN A 260 27.90 7.36 2.85
N GLU A 261 27.12 7.37 1.76
CA GLU A 261 25.69 7.03 1.80
C GLU A 261 25.46 5.54 2.13
N PHE A 262 26.26 4.63 1.53
CA PHE A 262 26.19 3.19 1.79
C PHE A 262 26.47 2.87 3.26
N GLN A 263 27.52 3.43 3.83
CA GLN A 263 27.87 3.23 5.25
C GLN A 263 26.80 3.82 6.17
N ALA A 264 26.24 4.99 5.84
CA ALA A 264 25.16 5.60 6.63
C ALA A 264 23.92 4.70 6.67
N ARG A 265 23.58 4.02 5.58
CA ARG A 265 22.49 3.03 5.53
C ARG A 265 22.80 1.80 6.36
N LYS A 266 23.98 1.23 6.21
CA LYS A 266 24.44 0.06 6.98
C LYS A 266 24.39 0.28 8.49
N PHE A 267 24.72 1.49 8.97
CA PHE A 267 24.63 1.84 10.39
C PHE A 267 23.18 1.93 10.88
N LYS A 268 22.26 2.46 10.08
CA LYS A 268 20.84 2.54 10.45
C LYS A 268 20.20 1.16 10.57
N ASP A 269 20.61 0.22 9.75
CA ASP A 269 20.01 -1.12 9.68
C ASP A 269 20.54 -2.07 10.75
N GLY A 270 21.75 -1.83 11.28
CA GLY A 270 22.28 -2.58 12.44
C GLY A 270 21.47 -2.43 13.73
N THR A 271 20.48 -1.53 13.76
CA THR A 271 19.57 -1.26 14.89
C THR A 271 18.13 -1.73 14.67
N ARG A 272 17.79 -2.27 13.49
CA ARG A 272 16.45 -2.77 13.17
C ARG A 272 16.39 -4.29 13.25
N GLU A 273 15.36 -4.83 13.90
CA GLU A 273 15.00 -6.23 13.76
C GLU A 273 14.65 -6.51 12.28
N LEU A 274 15.35 -7.48 11.70
CA LEU A 274 15.17 -7.93 10.32
C LEU A 274 13.75 -8.43 10.13
N ASP A 275 12.91 -7.67 9.44
CA ASP A 275 11.70 -8.21 8.85
C ASP A 275 12.08 -9.19 7.73
N ASN A 276 11.29 -10.24 7.50
CA ASN A 276 11.62 -11.37 6.63
C ASN A 276 11.80 -11.04 5.12
N SER A 277 11.91 -9.77 4.75
CA SER A 277 12.24 -9.32 3.40
C SER A 277 13.74 -9.06 3.28
N ASN A 278 14.40 -9.71 2.32
CA ASN A 278 15.82 -9.49 2.02
C ASN A 278 16.11 -8.08 1.45
N TYR A 279 15.18 -7.15 1.57
CA TYR A 279 15.27 -5.82 1.02
C TYR A 279 14.80 -4.77 2.02
N LEU A 280 15.66 -3.77 2.24
CA LEU A 280 15.39 -2.62 3.10
C LEU A 280 15.02 -1.40 2.23
N TYR A 281 13.84 -0.84 2.50
CA TYR A 281 13.32 0.30 1.75
C TYR A 281 14.08 1.60 2.07
N HIS A 282 15.14 1.86 1.28
CA HIS A 282 15.89 3.12 1.34
C HIS A 282 15.64 3.97 0.09
N LYS A 283 15.14 5.18 0.26
CA LYS A 283 15.03 6.18 -0.81
C LYS A 283 16.24 7.12 -0.81
N PRO A 284 16.80 7.43 -1.98
CA PRO A 284 16.58 6.79 -3.27
C PRO A 284 17.25 5.42 -3.37
N TYR A 285 16.75 4.53 -4.22
CA TYR A 285 17.45 3.32 -4.64
C TYR A 285 18.54 3.68 -5.64
N TYR A 286 19.72 3.06 -5.57
CA TYR A 286 20.83 3.32 -6.45
C TYR A 286 21.08 2.16 -7.42
N LEU A 287 20.90 2.41 -8.72
CA LEU A 287 21.24 1.47 -9.78
C LEU A 287 22.58 1.87 -10.40
N ILE A 288 23.62 1.13 -10.08
CA ILE A 288 24.97 1.31 -10.65
C ILE A 288 25.03 0.55 -11.97
N ILE A 289 25.40 1.21 -13.05
CA ILE A 289 25.59 0.61 -14.37
C ILE A 289 27.01 0.84 -14.86
N SER A 290 27.60 -0.16 -15.50
CA SER A 290 28.95 -0.03 -16.09
C SER A 290 29.13 -0.84 -17.37
N ASP A 291 29.72 -0.24 -18.38
CA ASP A 291 30.21 -0.89 -19.59
C ASP A 291 31.73 -1.17 -19.55
N ASN A 292 32.37 -0.89 -18.42
CA ASN A 292 33.80 -1.13 -18.20
C ASN A 292 34.09 -1.60 -16.76
N PHE A 293 33.55 -2.75 -16.40
CA PHE A 293 33.68 -3.30 -15.05
C PHE A 293 35.15 -3.44 -14.59
N LYS A 294 36.07 -3.76 -15.51
CA LYS A 294 37.49 -3.91 -15.19
C LYS A 294 38.12 -2.64 -14.59
N ALA A 295 37.65 -1.46 -15.00
CA ALA A 295 38.16 -0.20 -14.47
C ALA A 295 37.64 0.17 -13.10
N ILE A 296 36.46 -0.33 -12.73
CA ILE A 296 35.76 0.05 -11.49
C ILE A 296 35.78 -1.03 -10.40
N ARG A 297 36.22 -2.25 -10.70
CA ARG A 297 36.17 -3.38 -9.77
C ARG A 297 36.94 -3.14 -8.46
N GLU A 298 37.94 -2.26 -8.46
CA GLU A 298 38.74 -1.91 -7.27
C GLU A 298 38.16 -0.76 -6.43
N LEU A 299 37.09 -0.10 -6.90
CA LEU A 299 36.39 0.93 -6.14
C LEU A 299 35.70 0.30 -4.92
N GLU A 300 35.80 0.95 -3.77
CA GLU A 300 35.27 0.42 -2.52
C GLU A 300 33.74 0.27 -2.58
N ILE A 301 33.00 1.22 -3.17
CA ILE A 301 31.55 1.08 -3.34
C ILE A 301 31.17 -0.16 -4.14
N ILE A 302 31.95 -0.55 -5.15
CA ILE A 302 31.67 -1.76 -5.94
C ILE A 302 31.93 -3.02 -5.12
N LYS A 303 33.00 -3.04 -4.31
CA LYS A 303 33.26 -4.13 -3.37
C LYS A 303 32.17 -4.23 -2.31
N ASP A 304 31.74 -3.09 -1.75
CA ASP A 304 30.67 -3.04 -0.76
C ASP A 304 29.35 -3.58 -1.32
N VAL A 305 28.97 -3.19 -2.53
CA VAL A 305 27.76 -3.67 -3.22
C VAL A 305 27.87 -5.16 -3.58
N CYS A 306 29.06 -5.64 -3.98
CA CYS A 306 29.26 -7.05 -4.27
C CYS A 306 29.20 -7.92 -2.99
N ASN A 307 29.66 -7.42 -1.85
CA ASN A 307 29.74 -8.15 -0.59
C ASN A 307 28.53 -7.91 0.34
N GLN A 308 27.49 -7.20 -0.10
CA GLN A 308 26.31 -6.98 0.74
C GLN A 308 25.53 -8.28 0.95
N GLU A 309 25.29 -8.66 2.21
CA GLU A 309 24.47 -9.82 2.57
C GLU A 309 22.97 -9.54 2.33
N ILE A 310 22.57 -8.30 2.58
CA ILE A 310 21.19 -7.81 2.42
C ILE A 310 21.25 -6.60 1.50
N ASN A 311 20.34 -6.51 0.56
CA ASN A 311 20.23 -5.37 -0.35
C ASN A 311 19.71 -4.13 0.39
N ILE A 312 20.60 -3.18 0.67
CA ILE A 312 20.27 -1.91 1.32
C ILE A 312 19.94 -0.78 0.33
N GLY A 313 19.43 -1.11 -0.82
CA GLY A 313 19.01 -0.17 -1.86
C GLY A 313 20.07 0.09 -2.93
N TYR A 314 20.88 -0.93 -3.26
CA TYR A 314 21.88 -0.85 -4.32
C TYR A 314 21.81 -2.07 -5.23
N SER A 315 21.86 -1.83 -6.56
CA SER A 315 22.04 -2.89 -7.56
C SER A 315 23.15 -2.51 -8.53
N LEU A 316 23.83 -3.53 -9.03
CA LEU A 316 24.91 -3.40 -10.02
C LEU A 316 24.53 -4.12 -11.32
N MET A 317 24.49 -3.39 -12.44
CA MET A 317 24.26 -3.93 -13.77
C MET A 317 25.49 -3.73 -14.64
N ILE A 318 26.08 -4.84 -15.11
CA ILE A 318 27.32 -4.84 -15.86
C ILE A 318 27.03 -5.17 -17.33
N PHE A 319 27.53 -4.36 -18.24
CA PHE A 319 27.45 -4.59 -19.68
C PHE A 319 28.77 -5.12 -20.21
N ASN A 320 28.79 -6.36 -20.70
CA ASN A 320 30.02 -6.98 -21.21
C ASN A 320 29.76 -7.70 -22.54
N ASN A 321 30.84 -7.96 -23.28
CA ASN A 321 30.76 -8.77 -24.50
C ASN A 321 30.88 -10.27 -24.20
N ARG A 322 31.51 -10.65 -23.10
CA ARG A 322 31.77 -12.04 -22.71
C ARG A 322 31.53 -12.25 -21.23
N ILE A 323 31.22 -13.47 -20.82
CA ILE A 323 31.05 -13.89 -19.42
C ILE A 323 32.33 -13.67 -18.60
N THR A 324 33.50 -13.67 -19.22
CA THR A 324 34.78 -13.45 -18.55
C THR A 324 34.88 -12.03 -17.98
N ASN A 325 35.46 -11.86 -16.80
CA ASN A 325 35.62 -10.61 -16.06
C ASN A 325 34.33 -10.07 -15.40
N LEU A 326 33.45 -10.94 -14.97
CA LEU A 326 32.37 -10.63 -14.06
C LEU A 326 32.80 -10.86 -12.60
N PRO A 327 32.18 -10.19 -11.62
CA PRO A 327 32.37 -10.51 -10.22
C PRO A 327 31.86 -11.93 -9.90
N ASN A 328 32.47 -12.60 -8.94
CA ASN A 328 32.07 -13.95 -8.51
C ASN A 328 30.63 -13.97 -7.94
N GLU A 329 30.18 -12.86 -7.44
CA GLU A 329 28.86 -12.64 -6.85
C GLU A 329 27.77 -12.44 -7.92
N CYS A 330 28.15 -12.34 -9.20
CA CYS A 330 27.21 -12.23 -10.31
C CYS A 330 26.68 -13.62 -10.71
N HIS A 331 25.58 -14.03 -10.11
CA HIS A 331 24.95 -15.33 -10.38
C HIS A 331 23.83 -15.26 -11.43
N SER A 332 23.44 -14.08 -11.84
CA SER A 332 22.35 -13.85 -12.82
C SER A 332 22.86 -13.05 -14.00
N PHE A 333 22.58 -13.52 -15.20
CA PHE A 333 22.95 -12.80 -16.41
C PHE A 333 21.98 -13.03 -17.58
N ILE A 334 21.92 -12.05 -18.47
CA ILE A 334 21.12 -12.07 -19.67
C ILE A 334 22.08 -12.15 -20.86
N SER A 335 21.98 -13.20 -21.65
CA SER A 335 22.77 -13.38 -22.88
C SER A 335 21.94 -13.00 -24.09
N ILE A 336 22.36 -11.98 -24.82
CA ILE A 336 21.69 -11.49 -26.02
C ILE A 336 22.23 -12.24 -27.23
N GLY A 337 21.35 -12.96 -27.92
CA GLY A 337 21.67 -13.69 -29.15
C GLY A 337 20.91 -13.13 -30.37
N ASP A 338 21.32 -13.52 -31.57
CA ASP A 338 20.75 -12.99 -32.82
C ASP A 338 19.26 -13.32 -33.02
N LYS A 339 18.80 -14.49 -32.62
CA LYS A 339 17.40 -14.93 -32.75
C LYS A 339 16.73 -15.18 -31.41
N MET A 340 17.45 -15.82 -30.50
CA MET A 340 16.97 -16.17 -29.17
C MET A 340 17.97 -15.68 -28.14
N SER A 341 17.49 -15.16 -27.05
CA SER A 341 18.26 -14.70 -25.91
C SER A 341 18.02 -15.64 -24.73
N GLY A 342 18.97 -15.70 -23.81
CA GLY A 342 18.91 -16.57 -22.64
C GLY A 342 18.94 -15.78 -21.34
N LEU A 343 18.03 -16.10 -20.42
CA LEU A 343 18.06 -15.64 -19.04
C LEU A 343 18.57 -16.76 -18.14
N PHE A 344 19.62 -16.46 -17.39
CA PHE A 344 20.22 -17.32 -16.39
C PHE A 344 20.01 -16.70 -15.02
N GLU A 345 19.11 -17.29 -14.23
CA GLU A 345 18.82 -16.86 -12.87
C GLU A 345 19.46 -17.87 -11.91
N ASN A 346 20.38 -17.39 -11.09
CA ASN A 346 21.02 -18.18 -10.05
C ASN A 346 21.62 -19.50 -10.58
N GLU A 347 22.69 -19.39 -11.34
CA GLU A 347 23.38 -20.49 -12.06
C GLU A 347 23.74 -21.71 -11.17
N LEU A 348 23.94 -21.49 -9.85
CA LEU A 348 24.27 -22.55 -8.89
C LEU A 348 23.08 -23.45 -8.56
N VAL A 349 21.84 -23.00 -8.78
CA VAL A 349 20.61 -23.70 -8.35
C VAL A 349 19.83 -24.26 -9.54
N SER A 350 19.88 -23.66 -10.72
CA SER A 350 19.12 -24.09 -11.88
C SER A 350 19.96 -24.12 -13.15
N ASN A 351 20.24 -25.35 -13.65
CA ASN A 351 20.84 -25.58 -14.98
C ASN A 351 19.86 -25.28 -16.14
N LYS A 352 18.78 -24.51 -15.92
CA LYS A 352 17.77 -24.23 -16.93
C LYS A 352 17.83 -22.77 -17.35
N GLN A 353 18.34 -22.56 -18.54
CA GLN A 353 18.20 -21.31 -19.28
C GLN A 353 16.72 -21.09 -19.65
N LYS A 354 16.19 -19.88 -19.37
CA LYS A 354 14.91 -19.44 -19.93
C LYS A 354 15.18 -18.75 -21.26
N GLU A 355 14.66 -19.30 -22.35
CA GLU A 355 14.79 -18.71 -23.67
C GLU A 355 13.70 -17.68 -23.94
N PHE A 356 14.06 -16.58 -24.58
CA PHE A 356 13.12 -15.52 -24.95
C PHE A 356 13.59 -14.75 -26.18
N VAL A 357 12.66 -14.10 -26.86
CA VAL A 357 12.94 -13.10 -27.91
C VAL A 357 13.05 -11.74 -27.25
N ALA A 358 14.24 -11.15 -27.29
CA ALA A 358 14.50 -9.89 -26.61
C ALA A 358 13.75 -8.71 -27.24
N ASP A 359 13.31 -7.78 -26.41
CA ASP A 359 12.76 -6.49 -26.86
C ASP A 359 13.90 -5.53 -27.18
N TYR A 360 13.87 -4.94 -28.36
CA TYR A 360 14.90 -4.00 -28.82
C TYR A 360 14.34 -2.61 -29.06
N ASN A 361 15.07 -1.60 -28.60
CA ASN A 361 14.79 -0.21 -28.98
C ASN A 361 15.46 0.11 -30.33
N THR A 362 14.68 0.17 -31.39
CA THR A 362 15.20 0.42 -32.76
C THR A 362 14.94 1.83 -33.28
N GLU A 363 13.91 2.53 -32.78
CA GLU A 363 13.42 3.78 -33.35
C GLU A 363 13.18 4.89 -32.32
N ILE A 364 13.21 4.59 -31.02
CA ILE A 364 12.90 5.55 -29.96
C ILE A 364 14.11 6.44 -29.67
N ASP A 365 13.90 7.74 -29.75
CA ASP A 365 14.93 8.75 -29.41
C ASP A 365 15.04 8.88 -27.87
N MET A 366 16.07 8.25 -27.32
CA MET A 366 16.36 8.24 -25.89
C MET A 366 16.72 9.64 -25.36
N TYR A 367 17.36 10.48 -26.18
CA TYR A 367 17.71 11.83 -25.78
C TYR A 367 16.46 12.69 -25.59
N LYS A 368 15.52 12.63 -26.51
CA LYS A 368 14.24 13.33 -26.44
C LYS A 368 13.40 12.87 -25.23
N CYS A 369 13.42 11.57 -24.91
CA CYS A 369 12.78 11.04 -23.71
C CYS A 369 13.40 11.63 -22.44
N SER A 370 14.73 11.63 -22.33
CA SER A 370 15.46 12.19 -21.18
C SER A 370 15.22 13.69 -21.02
N GLU A 371 15.24 14.46 -22.10
CA GLU A 371 14.94 15.90 -22.12
C GLU A 371 13.50 16.18 -21.65
N THR A 372 12.55 15.36 -22.08
CA THR A 372 11.14 15.48 -21.65
C THR A 372 11.00 15.29 -20.15
N LEU A 373 11.68 14.27 -19.59
CA LEU A 373 11.66 13.96 -18.16
C LEU A 373 12.37 15.02 -17.30
N PHE A 374 13.46 15.60 -17.81
CA PHE A 374 14.21 16.65 -17.12
C PHE A 374 13.35 17.88 -16.80
N ASN A 375 12.39 18.18 -17.65
CA ASN A 375 11.49 19.31 -17.53
C ASN A 375 10.20 19.01 -16.73
N ILE A 376 10.10 17.84 -16.12
CA ILE A 376 8.98 17.49 -15.24
C ILE A 376 9.40 17.69 -13.78
N PRO A 377 8.93 18.75 -13.10
CA PRO A 377 9.17 18.88 -11.66
C PRO A 377 8.33 17.83 -10.92
N ILE A 378 8.92 17.14 -9.97
CA ILE A 378 8.19 16.43 -8.94
C ILE A 378 8.02 17.43 -7.80
N GLU A 379 6.79 17.71 -7.41
CA GLU A 379 6.54 18.30 -6.09
C GLU A 379 6.92 17.25 -5.06
N ILE A 380 8.15 17.34 -4.59
CA ILE A 380 8.58 16.58 -3.45
C ILE A 380 7.74 17.13 -2.29
N ALA A 381 6.70 16.42 -1.89
CA ALA A 381 6.33 16.49 -0.50
C ALA A 381 7.65 16.21 0.24
N LYS A 382 8.19 17.22 0.90
CA LYS A 382 9.50 17.13 1.58
C LYS A 382 9.43 15.96 2.55
N GLU A 383 9.75 14.77 2.07
CA GLU A 383 9.83 13.52 2.85
C GLU A 383 11.07 13.50 3.77
N ASN A 384 11.49 14.64 4.27
CA ASN A 384 12.24 14.72 5.49
C ASN A 384 11.29 14.73 6.70
N SER A 385 10.28 13.90 6.63
CA SER A 385 9.24 13.89 7.64
C SER A 385 9.24 12.62 8.47
N ASN A 386 10.33 12.35 9.12
CA ASN A 386 10.13 11.99 10.52
C ASN A 386 9.60 13.26 11.19
N LEU A 387 8.28 13.35 11.42
CA LEU A 387 7.74 14.33 12.34
C LEU A 387 8.66 14.36 13.55
N PRO A 388 9.22 15.50 13.94
CA PRO A 388 10.08 15.53 15.10
C PRO A 388 9.30 14.93 16.27
N THR A 389 9.90 14.03 17.01
CA THR A 389 9.28 13.43 18.20
C THR A 389 8.90 14.50 19.22
N MET A 390 9.56 15.65 19.15
CA MET A 390 9.30 16.84 19.96
C MET A 390 9.80 18.08 19.19
N ILE A 391 9.05 19.15 19.25
CA ILE A 391 9.44 20.48 18.77
C ILE A 391 9.17 21.49 19.88
N SER A 392 10.13 22.35 20.17
CA SER A 392 9.91 23.41 21.13
C SER A 392 9.03 24.54 20.53
N PHE A 393 8.41 25.33 21.39
CA PHE A 393 7.54 26.42 20.96
C PHE A 393 8.29 27.47 20.11
N LEU A 394 9.53 27.80 20.45
CA LEU A 394 10.36 28.73 19.70
C LEU A 394 10.81 28.16 18.35
N GLU A 395 11.18 26.87 18.33
CA GLU A 395 11.51 26.17 17.07
C GLU A 395 10.31 26.10 16.12
N MET A 396 9.10 25.92 16.65
CA MET A 396 7.88 25.96 15.83
C MET A 396 7.73 27.29 15.09
N TYR A 397 8.13 28.40 15.72
CA TYR A 397 8.10 29.74 15.09
C TYR A 397 9.40 30.09 14.34
N ASP A 398 10.34 29.15 14.23
CA ASP A 398 11.66 29.34 13.60
C ASP A 398 12.44 30.53 14.21
N VAL A 399 12.42 30.66 15.53
CA VAL A 399 13.12 31.71 16.28
C VAL A 399 13.94 31.11 17.44
N GLY A 400 15.06 31.76 17.74
CA GLY A 400 15.94 31.32 18.83
C GLY A 400 15.66 31.98 20.19
N LYS A 401 14.94 33.12 20.20
CA LYS A 401 14.65 33.94 21.41
C LYS A 401 13.24 34.50 21.34
N VAL A 402 12.65 34.76 22.52
CA VAL A 402 11.29 35.31 22.67
C VAL A 402 11.14 36.68 22.00
N GLU A 403 12.16 37.50 22.05
CA GLU A 403 12.16 38.86 21.46
C GLU A 403 12.00 38.81 19.92
N GLN A 404 12.43 37.74 19.29
CA GLN A 404 12.32 37.55 17.85
C GLN A 404 10.89 37.17 17.39
N LEU A 405 10.00 36.81 18.32
CA LEU A 405 8.60 36.53 18.01
C LEU A 405 7.85 37.76 17.46
N ASN A 406 8.38 38.97 17.70
CA ASN A 406 7.83 40.24 17.20
C ASN A 406 6.32 40.41 17.48
N ILE A 407 5.93 40.16 18.73
CA ILE A 407 4.55 40.02 19.19
C ILE A 407 3.68 41.22 18.83
N THR A 408 4.17 42.43 19.10
CA THR A 408 3.38 43.68 18.85
C THR A 408 3.09 43.88 17.36
N ASN A 409 3.96 43.41 16.49
CA ASN A 409 3.73 43.50 15.05
C ASN A 409 2.72 42.44 14.58
N ARG A 410 2.74 41.26 15.20
CA ARG A 410 1.73 40.22 14.95
C ARG A 410 0.34 40.67 15.35
N TRP A 411 0.18 41.33 16.51
CA TRP A 411 -1.09 41.90 16.97
C TRP A 411 -1.66 42.94 16.00
N LYS A 412 -0.81 43.75 15.36
CA LYS A 412 -1.25 44.75 14.36
C LYS A 412 -1.68 44.09 13.04
N ASN A 413 -0.98 43.04 12.63
CA ASN A 413 -1.19 42.41 11.32
C ASN A 413 -2.30 41.34 11.31
N ASN A 414 -2.52 40.67 12.44
CA ASN A 414 -3.57 39.64 12.54
C ASN A 414 -4.91 40.29 12.88
N ASP A 415 -5.96 39.82 12.25
CA ASP A 415 -7.29 40.35 12.38
C ASP A 415 -8.27 39.25 12.85
N PRO A 416 -8.68 39.25 14.14
CA PRO A 416 -9.56 38.23 14.70
C PRO A 416 -10.98 38.28 14.13
N THR A 417 -11.35 39.39 13.44
CA THR A 417 -12.63 39.45 12.74
C THR A 417 -12.67 38.64 11.45
N LYS A 418 -11.51 38.21 10.95
CA LYS A 418 -11.34 37.40 9.74
C LYS A 418 -10.92 35.96 10.03
N SER A 419 -10.07 35.78 11.03
CA SER A 419 -9.47 34.47 11.36
C SER A 419 -8.95 34.46 12.79
N LEU A 420 -9.13 33.35 13.50
CA LEU A 420 -8.59 33.09 14.85
C LEU A 420 -7.60 31.96 14.82
N GLN A 421 -6.79 31.90 13.76
CA GLN A 421 -5.82 30.81 13.57
C GLN A 421 -4.64 30.94 14.54
N ALA A 422 -4.32 29.82 15.19
CA ALA A 422 -3.16 29.67 16.05
C ALA A 422 -2.31 28.48 15.59
N PRO A 423 -1.01 28.65 15.32
CA PRO A 423 -0.09 27.53 15.14
C PRO A 423 -0.05 26.64 16.39
N ILE A 424 -0.21 25.34 16.22
CA ILE A 424 -0.22 24.36 17.31
C ILE A 424 0.83 23.26 17.15
N GLY A 425 1.58 23.30 16.07
CA GLY A 425 2.62 22.35 15.74
C GLY A 425 3.11 22.56 14.32
N VAL A 426 3.81 21.57 13.80
CA VAL A 426 4.22 21.49 12.41
C VAL A 426 3.67 20.23 11.77
N ASP A 427 3.36 20.31 10.47
CA ASP A 427 2.95 19.16 9.69
C ASP A 427 4.17 18.35 9.19
N LYS A 428 3.91 17.28 8.43
CA LYS A 428 4.96 16.44 7.83
C LYS A 428 5.92 17.20 6.90
N ASN A 429 5.53 18.37 6.40
CA ASN A 429 6.35 19.23 5.55
C ASN A 429 7.13 20.31 6.36
N ARG A 430 7.07 20.25 7.69
CA ARG A 430 7.56 21.30 8.62
C ARG A 430 6.87 22.67 8.44
N GLU A 431 5.69 22.68 7.82
CA GLU A 431 4.87 23.88 7.77
C GLU A 431 4.03 24.01 9.04
N LEU A 432 3.74 25.25 9.44
CA LEU A 432 2.95 25.51 10.62
C LEU A 432 1.53 24.93 10.48
N PHE A 433 1.20 23.95 11.30
CA PHE A 433 -0.16 23.45 11.41
C PHE A 433 -0.96 24.37 12.32
N LYS A 434 -2.02 24.98 11.78
CA LYS A 434 -2.80 26.02 12.43
C LYS A 434 -4.21 25.57 12.72
N LEU A 435 -4.67 25.82 13.94
CA LEU A 435 -6.07 25.63 14.35
C LEU A 435 -6.79 26.97 14.30
N ASP A 436 -7.90 27.08 13.58
CA ASP A 436 -8.71 28.29 13.48
C ASP A 436 -10.11 28.06 14.08
N LEU A 437 -10.34 28.58 15.28
CA LEU A 437 -11.62 28.49 15.96
C LEU A 437 -12.56 29.69 15.63
N HIS A 438 -12.32 30.37 14.53
CA HIS A 438 -13.28 31.33 14.00
C HIS A 438 -14.54 30.61 13.50
N GLU A 439 -15.72 31.22 13.71
CA GLU A 439 -17.02 30.62 13.36
C GLU A 439 -17.13 30.14 11.90
N LYS A 440 -16.45 30.82 10.99
CA LYS A 440 -16.45 30.48 9.54
C LYS A 440 -15.55 29.29 9.15
N PHE A 441 -14.72 28.81 10.10
CA PHE A 441 -13.79 27.72 9.85
C PHE A 441 -14.15 26.49 10.68
N TYR A 442 -13.39 26.16 11.74
CA TYR A 442 -13.66 24.98 12.56
C TYR A 442 -14.76 25.19 13.62
N GLY A 443 -15.25 26.43 13.73
CA GLY A 443 -16.31 26.80 14.65
C GLY A 443 -15.78 27.26 16.01
N PRO A 444 -16.66 27.89 16.82
CA PRO A 444 -16.22 28.54 18.06
C PRO A 444 -15.98 27.56 19.22
N HIS A 445 -16.31 26.26 19.07
CA HIS A 445 -16.22 25.28 20.14
C HIS A 445 -15.33 24.10 19.71
N GLY A 446 -14.54 23.56 20.65
CA GLY A 446 -13.66 22.41 20.42
C GLY A 446 -13.71 21.42 21.58
N LEU A 447 -13.48 20.16 21.28
CA LEU A 447 -13.31 19.08 22.24
C LEU A 447 -11.94 18.41 22.02
N ILE A 448 -11.15 18.33 23.08
CA ILE A 448 -9.84 17.67 23.07
C ILE A 448 -9.96 16.35 23.82
N ALA A 449 -9.71 15.24 23.15
CA ALA A 449 -9.74 13.91 23.73
C ALA A 449 -8.37 13.22 23.63
N GLY A 450 -8.00 12.47 24.66
CA GLY A 450 -6.76 11.71 24.70
C GLY A 450 -6.57 11.01 26.05
N MET A 451 -5.73 9.98 26.07
CA MET A 451 -5.38 9.27 27.31
C MET A 451 -4.52 10.13 28.23
N THR A 452 -4.41 9.73 29.50
CA THR A 452 -3.45 10.34 30.44
C THR A 452 -2.03 10.23 29.92
N GLY A 453 -1.27 11.34 29.93
CA GLY A 453 0.08 11.37 29.37
C GLY A 453 0.16 11.59 27.84
N SER A 454 -0.96 11.72 27.13
CA SER A 454 -0.97 11.95 25.68
C SER A 454 -0.61 13.39 25.23
N GLY A 455 -0.34 14.30 26.17
CA GLY A 455 0.03 15.67 25.86
C GLY A 455 -1.14 16.67 25.77
N LYS A 456 -2.36 16.33 26.27
CA LYS A 456 -3.52 17.27 26.24
C LYS A 456 -3.22 18.62 26.86
N SER A 457 -2.61 18.67 28.05
CA SER A 457 -2.30 19.91 28.74
C SER A 457 -1.22 20.71 28.01
N GLU A 458 -0.20 20.06 27.46
CA GLU A 458 0.82 20.69 26.62
C GLU A 458 0.22 21.30 25.34
N PHE A 459 -0.73 20.60 24.72
CA PHE A 459 -1.47 21.11 23.57
C PHE A 459 -2.24 22.39 23.93
N ILE A 460 -2.94 22.41 25.08
CA ILE A 460 -3.71 23.56 25.56
C ILE A 460 -2.77 24.73 25.84
N ILE A 461 -1.63 24.49 26.50
CA ILE A 461 -0.61 25.52 26.77
C ILE A 461 -0.09 26.10 25.46
N THR A 462 0.27 25.25 24.49
CA THR A 462 0.74 25.67 23.17
C THR A 462 -0.30 26.53 22.46
N TYR A 463 -1.57 26.11 22.48
CA TYR A 463 -2.67 26.87 21.86
C TYR A 463 -2.85 28.25 22.48
N ILE A 464 -2.91 28.34 23.82
CA ILE A 464 -3.06 29.62 24.55
C ILE A 464 -1.87 30.54 24.26
N LEU A 465 -0.65 30.05 24.34
CA LEU A 465 0.55 30.85 24.02
C LEU A 465 0.55 31.32 22.58
N SER A 466 0.16 30.46 21.67
CA SER A 466 0.09 30.80 20.25
C SER A 466 -0.96 31.86 19.96
N MET A 467 -2.13 31.76 20.57
CA MET A 467 -3.17 32.82 20.48
C MET A 467 -2.66 34.13 21.07
N ALA A 468 -2.04 34.10 22.25
CA ALA A 468 -1.53 35.29 22.94
C ALA A 468 -0.42 36.00 22.17
N ILE A 469 0.41 35.27 21.42
CA ILE A 469 1.45 35.86 20.56
C ILE A 469 0.85 36.50 19.31
N ASN A 470 -0.22 35.92 18.78
CA ASN A 470 -0.76 36.33 17.49
C ASN A 470 -1.85 37.40 17.61
N TYR A 471 -2.56 37.54 18.74
CA TYR A 471 -3.65 38.49 18.94
C TYR A 471 -3.47 39.27 20.23
N SER A 472 -3.94 40.52 20.26
CA SER A 472 -3.79 41.42 21.42
C SER A 472 -4.71 41.00 22.59
N PRO A 473 -4.36 41.36 23.85
CA PRO A 473 -5.24 41.10 24.98
C PRO A 473 -6.56 41.93 24.95
N ASP A 474 -6.66 42.97 24.11
CA ASP A 474 -7.90 43.71 23.85
C ASP A 474 -8.84 42.97 22.89
N GLU A 475 -8.34 41.93 22.21
CA GLU A 475 -9.07 41.18 21.18
C GLU A 475 -9.36 39.74 21.55
N VAL A 476 -8.45 39.10 22.32
CA VAL A 476 -8.57 37.72 22.77
C VAL A 476 -8.26 37.59 24.26
N SER A 477 -9.09 36.87 24.99
CA SER A 477 -8.87 36.59 26.41
C SER A 477 -9.29 35.18 26.80
N PHE A 478 -8.78 34.68 27.93
CA PHE A 478 -9.00 33.33 28.40
C PHE A 478 -9.54 33.28 29.82
N ILE A 479 -10.48 32.35 30.07
CA ILE A 479 -10.85 31.87 31.40
C ILE A 479 -10.46 30.40 31.45
N LEU A 480 -9.67 30.02 32.46
CA LEU A 480 -9.19 28.62 32.64
C LEU A 480 -9.94 27.99 33.80
N ILE A 481 -10.57 26.85 33.56
CA ILE A 481 -11.21 26.00 34.56
C ILE A 481 -10.35 24.76 34.72
N ASP A 482 -9.61 24.68 35.82
CA ASP A 482 -8.64 23.60 36.10
C ASP A 482 -9.11 22.77 37.28
N TYR A 483 -9.62 21.59 36.98
CA TYR A 483 -10.20 20.69 37.97
C TYR A 483 -9.16 19.97 38.85
N LYS A 484 -7.92 19.81 38.40
CA LYS A 484 -6.85 19.05 39.10
C LYS A 484 -5.95 19.88 40.03
N GLY A 485 -6.33 21.10 40.35
CA GLY A 485 -5.60 21.86 41.37
C GLY A 485 -4.56 22.85 40.85
N GLY A 486 -4.75 23.37 39.64
CA GLY A 486 -4.05 24.58 39.18
C GLY A 486 -2.79 24.36 38.38
N GLY A 487 -2.55 23.14 37.82
CA GLY A 487 -1.41 22.87 36.97
C GLY A 487 -1.44 23.67 35.66
N LEU A 488 -2.58 23.70 34.99
CA LEU A 488 -2.77 24.46 33.77
C LEU A 488 -2.76 25.98 34.04
N ALA A 489 -3.48 26.45 35.06
CA ALA A 489 -3.53 27.87 35.41
C ALA A 489 -2.16 28.38 35.90
N GLY A 490 -1.38 27.52 36.59
CA GLY A 490 -0.03 27.83 37.06
C GLY A 490 0.99 28.11 35.97
N ALA A 491 0.77 27.59 34.76
CA ALA A 491 1.64 27.86 33.61
C ALA A 491 1.54 29.32 33.13
N PHE A 492 0.44 30.03 33.42
CA PHE A 492 0.16 31.38 32.92
C PHE A 492 0.18 32.46 34.00
N GLN A 493 0.40 32.11 35.26
CA GLN A 493 0.49 33.04 36.36
C GLN A 493 1.55 32.62 37.39
N ASN A 494 2.34 33.59 37.85
CA ASN A 494 3.28 33.37 38.93
C ASN A 494 2.69 33.97 40.22
N LYS A 495 2.37 33.08 41.18
CA LYS A 495 1.76 33.49 42.47
C LYS A 495 2.69 34.30 43.34
N GLU A 496 4.01 34.11 43.23
CA GLU A 496 5.00 34.80 44.05
C GLU A 496 5.25 36.24 43.58
N THR A 497 5.32 36.45 42.25
CA THR A 497 5.57 37.76 41.65
C THR A 497 4.29 38.52 41.30
N GLY A 498 3.12 37.86 41.32
CA GLY A 498 1.84 38.42 40.88
C GLY A 498 1.74 38.62 39.36
N MET A 499 2.75 38.21 38.60
CA MET A 499 2.73 38.31 37.14
C MET A 499 1.81 37.26 36.52
N LYS A 500 0.98 37.70 35.58
CA LYS A 500 0.11 36.82 34.79
C LYS A 500 0.13 37.22 33.32
N LEU A 501 -0.20 36.23 32.48
CA LEU A 501 -0.39 36.49 31.04
C LEU A 501 -1.47 37.57 30.86
N PRO A 502 -1.21 38.64 30.10
CA PRO A 502 -2.19 39.75 29.92
C PRO A 502 -3.56 39.28 29.40
N HIS A 503 -3.60 38.23 28.62
CA HIS A 503 -4.80 37.62 28.06
C HIS A 503 -5.62 36.80 29.07
N LEU A 504 -5.06 36.48 30.25
CA LEU A 504 -5.76 35.69 31.27
C LEU A 504 -6.73 36.55 32.06
N ALA A 505 -8.03 36.49 31.72
CA ALA A 505 -9.11 37.20 32.40
C ALA A 505 -9.37 36.60 33.79
N GLY A 506 -9.32 35.30 33.94
CA GLY A 506 -9.51 34.62 35.22
C GLY A 506 -9.15 33.13 35.19
N SER A 507 -8.94 32.56 36.37
CA SER A 507 -8.76 31.11 36.56
C SER A 507 -9.61 30.61 37.73
N ILE A 508 -10.20 29.44 37.54
CA ILE A 508 -11.03 28.74 38.52
C ILE A 508 -10.28 27.48 38.87
N THR A 509 -9.66 27.40 40.05
CA THR A 509 -8.81 26.31 40.48
C THR A 509 -9.37 25.54 41.69
N ASN A 510 -10.38 26.12 42.34
CA ASN A 510 -11.11 25.51 43.43
C ASN A 510 -12.55 25.26 43.00
N LEU A 511 -13.02 24.04 43.17
CA LEU A 511 -14.30 23.58 42.60
C LEU A 511 -15.35 23.30 43.67
N ASP A 512 -15.28 24.05 44.76
CA ASP A 512 -16.42 24.04 45.66
C ASP A 512 -17.65 24.71 45.00
N THR A 513 -18.82 24.27 45.40
CA THR A 513 -20.11 24.70 44.82
C THR A 513 -20.30 26.24 44.87
N VAL A 514 -19.70 26.90 45.87
CA VAL A 514 -19.84 28.34 46.04
C VAL A 514 -19.01 29.10 45.00
N GLU A 515 -17.76 28.69 44.76
CA GLU A 515 -16.90 29.31 43.76
C GLU A 515 -17.38 29.05 42.36
N MET A 516 -17.89 27.86 42.09
CA MET A 516 -18.50 27.50 40.78
C MET A 516 -19.73 28.36 40.50
N ASN A 517 -20.61 28.58 41.46
CA ASN A 517 -21.77 29.45 41.29
C ASN A 517 -21.37 30.94 41.09
N ARG A 518 -20.32 31.40 41.75
CA ARG A 518 -19.74 32.74 41.50
C ARG A 518 -19.18 32.86 40.10
N ALA A 519 -18.45 31.83 39.63
CA ALA A 519 -17.90 31.79 38.28
C ALA A 519 -19.00 31.89 37.22
N LEU A 520 -20.06 31.09 37.37
CA LEU A 520 -21.24 31.16 36.51
C LEU A 520 -21.91 32.51 36.50
N SER A 521 -22.13 33.07 37.70
CA SER A 521 -22.72 34.42 37.83
C SER A 521 -21.86 35.48 37.15
N SER A 522 -20.53 35.34 37.23
CA SER A 522 -19.58 36.25 36.55
C SER A 522 -19.66 36.11 35.04
N ILE A 523 -19.68 34.89 34.50
CA ILE A 523 -19.83 34.63 33.06
C ILE A 523 -21.17 35.17 32.54
N GLN A 524 -22.27 34.92 33.25
CA GLN A 524 -23.58 35.44 32.87
C GLN A 524 -23.65 36.98 32.93
N SER A 525 -22.98 37.59 33.91
CA SER A 525 -22.89 39.06 34.03
C SER A 525 -22.08 39.64 32.89
N GLU A 526 -21.00 38.97 32.47
CA GLU A 526 -20.22 39.41 31.32
C GLU A 526 -21.02 39.30 30.00
N LEU A 527 -21.79 38.25 29.79
CA LEU A 527 -22.69 38.17 28.64
C LEU A 527 -23.71 39.32 28.60
N ARG A 528 -24.30 39.65 29.74
CA ARG A 528 -25.23 40.79 29.83
C ARG A 528 -24.53 42.13 29.58
N ARG A 529 -23.26 42.28 30.05
CA ARG A 529 -22.44 43.46 29.77
C ARG A 529 -22.20 43.59 28.28
N ARG A 530 -21.77 42.54 27.61
CA ARG A 530 -21.51 42.51 26.16
C ARG A 530 -22.76 42.85 25.37
N GLN A 531 -23.90 42.26 25.72
CA GLN A 531 -25.16 42.53 25.05
C GLN A 531 -25.58 44.01 25.17
N ARG A 532 -25.35 44.61 26.34
CA ARG A 532 -25.60 46.04 26.54
C ARG A 532 -24.67 46.88 25.66
N ILE A 533 -23.38 46.63 25.70
CA ILE A 533 -22.39 47.35 24.90
C ILE A 533 -22.72 47.25 23.40
N PHE A 534 -23.11 46.09 22.92
CA PHE A 534 -23.46 45.91 21.50
C PHE A 534 -24.77 46.61 21.14
N ASN A 535 -25.75 46.64 22.03
CA ASN A 535 -26.97 47.41 21.83
C ASN A 535 -26.69 48.92 21.83
N ASP A 536 -25.90 49.42 22.78
CA ASP A 536 -25.53 50.83 22.87
C ASP A 536 -24.74 51.27 21.61
N ALA A 537 -23.82 50.47 21.16
CA ALA A 537 -23.07 50.73 19.92
C ALA A 537 -23.97 50.67 18.67
N ARG A 538 -24.92 49.72 18.62
CA ARG A 538 -25.91 49.62 17.54
C ARG A 538 -26.75 50.91 17.45
N ASP A 539 -27.26 51.34 18.58
CA ASP A 539 -28.15 52.53 18.65
C ASP A 539 -27.37 53.82 18.34
N ALA A 540 -26.13 53.94 18.84
CA ALA A 540 -25.27 55.10 18.59
C ALA A 540 -24.83 55.20 17.11
N LEU A 541 -24.59 54.09 16.44
CA LEU A 541 -24.11 54.05 15.05
C LEU A 541 -25.24 53.82 14.03
N ASN A 542 -26.48 53.67 14.49
CA ASN A 542 -27.67 53.39 13.68
C ASN A 542 -27.51 52.13 12.79
N GLU A 543 -26.95 51.07 13.37
CA GLU A 543 -26.69 49.80 12.70
C GLU A 543 -27.85 48.81 12.92
N SER A 544 -28.03 47.86 12.01
CA SER A 544 -29.12 46.88 12.12
C SER A 544 -28.83 45.83 13.19
N THR A 545 -27.60 45.30 13.19
CA THR A 545 -27.12 44.27 14.13
C THR A 545 -25.62 44.43 14.37
N ILE A 546 -25.19 44.22 15.59
CA ILE A 546 -23.78 44.17 15.97
C ILE A 546 -23.51 42.82 16.65
N ASP A 547 -22.60 42.08 16.10
CA ASP A 547 -21.97 40.90 16.70
C ASP A 547 -20.52 41.19 17.10
N ILE A 548 -19.85 40.26 17.73
CA ILE A 548 -18.46 40.42 18.18
C ILE A 548 -17.52 40.80 17.02
N TYR A 549 -17.67 40.22 15.85
CA TYR A 549 -16.79 40.48 14.70
C TYR A 549 -16.97 41.91 14.18
N LYS A 550 -18.21 42.36 14.10
CA LYS A 550 -18.52 43.73 13.70
C LYS A 550 -18.08 44.73 14.76
N TYR A 551 -18.31 44.42 16.05
CA TYR A 551 -17.89 45.27 17.14
C TYR A 551 -16.36 45.46 17.20
N GLN A 552 -15.56 44.36 17.08
CA GLN A 552 -14.10 44.46 17.06
C GLN A 552 -13.58 45.22 15.83
N ARG A 553 -14.27 45.15 14.70
CA ARG A 553 -13.94 45.98 13.53
C ARG A 553 -14.16 47.46 13.83
N LEU A 554 -15.29 47.82 14.41
CA LEU A 554 -15.58 49.20 14.84
C LEU A 554 -14.57 49.70 15.88
N PHE A 555 -14.11 48.84 16.78
CA PHE A 555 -13.05 49.15 17.73
C PHE A 555 -11.71 49.43 17.03
N ARG A 556 -11.31 48.64 16.09
CA ARG A 556 -10.10 48.88 15.28
C ARG A 556 -10.17 50.14 14.43
N GLU A 557 -11.34 50.49 13.98
CA GLU A 557 -11.62 51.75 13.25
C GLU A 557 -11.71 52.98 14.18
N GLY A 558 -11.67 52.76 15.48
CA GLY A 558 -11.74 53.85 16.49
C GLY A 558 -13.15 54.42 16.68
N LEU A 559 -14.19 53.74 16.18
CA LEU A 559 -15.59 54.19 16.29
C LEU A 559 -16.23 53.83 17.62
N VAL A 560 -15.68 52.90 18.35
CA VAL A 560 -16.01 52.51 19.72
C VAL A 560 -14.74 52.50 20.57
N GLN A 561 -14.85 52.82 21.88
CA GLN A 561 -13.67 52.98 22.73
C GLN A 561 -13.40 51.80 23.67
N GLU A 562 -14.44 51.05 24.04
CA GLU A 562 -14.32 49.97 24.99
C GLU A 562 -13.97 48.68 24.25
N PRO A 563 -12.83 47.97 24.56
CA PRO A 563 -12.50 46.71 23.92
C PRO A 563 -13.41 45.59 24.44
N VAL A 564 -13.88 44.74 23.50
CA VAL A 564 -14.58 43.51 23.83
C VAL A 564 -13.84 42.35 23.14
N THR A 565 -13.33 41.44 23.94
CA THR A 565 -12.48 40.33 23.48
C THR A 565 -13.29 39.12 23.04
N HIS A 566 -12.74 38.29 22.12
CA HIS A 566 -13.15 36.90 22.04
C HIS A 566 -12.72 36.18 23.32
N LEU A 567 -13.67 35.69 24.10
CA LEU A 567 -13.45 35.04 25.39
C LEU A 567 -13.45 33.52 25.26
N PHE A 568 -12.29 32.94 25.37
CA PHE A 568 -12.12 31.48 25.36
C PHE A 568 -12.24 30.91 26.77
N ILE A 569 -13.25 30.09 27.01
CA ILE A 569 -13.44 29.35 28.26
C ILE A 569 -12.87 27.95 28.05
N ILE A 570 -11.74 27.66 28.67
CA ILE A 570 -11.03 26.38 28.52
C ILE A 570 -11.18 25.60 29.82
N SER A 571 -11.78 24.39 29.73
CA SER A 571 -11.96 23.48 30.87
C SER A 571 -11.06 22.25 30.68
N ASP A 572 -10.13 22.07 31.61
CA ASP A 572 -9.39 20.80 31.75
C ASP A 572 -10.23 19.79 32.55
N GLU A 573 -10.05 18.48 32.30
CA GLU A 573 -10.81 17.38 32.93
C GLU A 573 -12.35 17.54 32.85
N PHE A 574 -12.83 17.86 31.65
CA PHE A 574 -14.26 18.06 31.37
C PHE A 574 -15.18 16.91 31.82
N ALA A 575 -14.69 15.66 31.76
CA ALA A 575 -15.47 14.50 32.18
C ALA A 575 -15.76 14.51 33.70
N GLU A 576 -14.79 14.88 34.51
CA GLU A 576 -14.96 15.01 35.97
C GLU A 576 -15.88 16.19 36.31
N LEU A 577 -15.68 17.35 35.67
CA LEU A 577 -16.56 18.50 35.85
C LEU A 577 -18.02 18.14 35.55
N LYS A 578 -18.28 17.42 34.46
CA LYS A 578 -19.62 16.97 34.08
C LYS A 578 -20.22 16.01 35.12
N SER A 579 -19.43 15.10 35.69
CA SER A 579 -19.92 14.10 36.63
C SER A 579 -20.22 14.68 38.01
N GLN A 580 -19.41 15.64 38.46
CA GLN A 580 -19.51 16.20 39.80
C GLN A 580 -20.35 17.48 39.89
N GLN A 581 -20.46 18.23 38.80
CA GLN A 581 -21.20 19.50 38.73
C GLN A 581 -22.14 19.56 37.51
N PRO A 582 -23.17 18.70 37.44
CA PRO A 582 -24.06 18.63 36.26
C PRO A 582 -24.83 19.95 36.03
N GLU A 583 -25.28 20.63 37.09
CA GLU A 583 -25.97 21.90 36.96
C GLU A 583 -25.10 23.00 36.37
N PHE A 584 -23.81 23.06 36.75
CA PHE A 584 -22.85 23.97 36.15
C PHE A 584 -22.69 23.70 34.65
N MET A 585 -22.64 22.45 34.25
CA MET A 585 -22.52 22.06 32.86
C MET A 585 -23.73 22.49 32.03
N ASP A 586 -24.93 22.29 32.50
CA ASP A 586 -26.15 22.68 31.78
C ASP A 586 -26.21 24.21 31.57
N GLN A 587 -25.78 24.96 32.56
CA GLN A 587 -25.69 26.42 32.47
C GLN A 587 -24.55 26.88 31.57
N LEU A 588 -23.40 26.18 31.57
CA LEU A 588 -22.29 26.50 30.66
C LEU A 588 -22.69 26.23 29.21
N ILE A 589 -23.38 25.12 28.93
CA ILE A 589 -23.91 24.79 27.59
C ILE A 589 -24.93 25.87 27.14
N SER A 590 -25.80 26.32 28.03
CA SER A 590 -26.73 27.41 27.73
C SER A 590 -25.99 28.72 27.41
N THR A 591 -24.95 29.01 28.18
CA THR A 591 -24.07 30.18 28.00
C THR A 591 -23.34 30.09 26.63
N ALA A 592 -22.83 28.93 26.26
CA ALA A 592 -22.15 28.74 24.98
C ALA A 592 -23.07 29.01 23.77
N ARG A 593 -24.35 28.64 23.86
CA ARG A 593 -25.34 28.91 22.80
C ARG A 593 -25.59 30.40 22.60
N ILE A 594 -25.72 31.16 23.70
CA ILE A 594 -25.96 32.61 23.66
C ILE A 594 -24.67 33.34 23.32
N GLY A 595 -23.55 32.89 23.81
CA GLY A 595 -22.23 33.52 23.67
C GLY A 595 -21.71 33.60 22.25
N ARG A 596 -22.17 32.74 21.32
CA ARG A 596 -21.67 32.67 19.95
C ARG A 596 -21.63 34.04 19.24
N SER A 597 -22.66 34.83 19.33
CA SER A 597 -22.70 36.15 18.72
C SER A 597 -22.06 37.26 19.58
N LEU A 598 -21.84 36.96 20.86
CA LEU A 598 -21.25 37.91 21.82
C LEU A 598 -19.74 37.72 21.99
N GLY A 599 -19.14 36.71 21.34
CA GLY A 599 -17.70 36.39 21.38
C GLY A 599 -17.34 35.58 22.61
#